data_171b0f68c09dc3801a21199227df864c
#
_entry.id   171b0f68c09dc3801a21199227df864c
#
_cell.length_a   1.000
_cell.length_b   1.000
_cell.length_c   1.000
_cell.angle_alpha   90.00
_cell.angle_beta   90.00
_cell.angle_gamma   90.00
#
_symmetry.space_group_name_H-M   'P 1'
#
loop_
_entity.id
_entity.type
_entity.pdbx_description
1 polymer ?
#
loop_
_entity_poly.entity_id
_entity_poly.type
_entity_poly.pdbx_seq_one_letter_code
_entity_poly.pdbx_strand_id
1 'polypeptide(L)'
;MIALTSTGNRLRRTFATESELHETDFRALAVICMAASVQGHVTPAILGERLSLSSAAVTYVVDRLGRAGLVERLPDPQDGRRVILRRSEKGRSLISRFFDRAEQHHQDALTDFDDEQIATAAKVLKAVNEGILAYHDELNRDVRPASSEAEAEADAEDEDESEAESA
;
A
#
# COMPACT_ATOMS: atom_id res chain seq x y z
N MET A 1 2.05 -9.87 18.81
CA MET A 1 1.91 -9.34 17.45
C MET A 1 0.87 -8.22 17.34
N ILE A 2 -0.35 -8.40 17.83
CA ILE A 2 -1.42 -7.37 17.82
C ILE A 2 -0.95 -6.03 18.44
N ALA A 3 -0.26 -6.07 19.58
CA ALA A 3 0.24 -4.87 20.24
C ALA A 3 1.23 -4.07 19.38
N LEU A 4 2.17 -4.73 18.70
CA LEU A 4 3.17 -4.08 17.85
C LEU A 4 2.51 -3.39 16.65
N THR A 5 1.59 -4.09 15.98
CA THR A 5 0.83 -3.52 14.86
C THR A 5 -0.03 -2.34 15.30
N SER A 6 -0.74 -2.47 16.43
CA SER A 6 -1.58 -1.40 16.98
C SER A 6 -0.77 -0.17 17.36
N THR A 7 0.39 -0.36 18.02
CA THR A 7 1.29 0.73 18.40
C THR A 7 1.89 1.41 17.18
N GLY A 8 2.32 0.65 16.17
CA GLY A 8 2.81 1.19 14.90
C GLY A 8 1.76 2.00 14.15
N ASN A 9 0.50 1.54 14.13
CA ASN A 9 -0.62 2.29 13.53
C ASN A 9 -0.85 3.61 14.27
N ARG A 10 -0.83 3.59 15.60
CA ARG A 10 -0.99 4.80 16.42
C ARG A 10 0.14 5.80 16.16
N LEU A 11 1.39 5.33 16.10
CA LEU A 11 2.55 6.19 15.81
C LEU A 11 2.40 6.86 14.43
N ARG A 12 2.05 6.11 13.39
CA ARG A 12 1.83 6.66 12.04
C ARG A 12 0.72 7.71 12.02
N ARG A 13 -0.39 7.46 12.72
CA ARG A 13 -1.50 8.40 12.83
C ARG A 13 -1.07 9.71 13.51
N THR A 14 -0.36 9.63 14.62
CA THR A 14 0.16 10.81 15.34
C THR A 14 1.10 11.62 14.44
N PHE A 15 2.03 10.97 13.75
CA PHE A 15 2.96 11.65 12.86
C PHE A 15 2.25 12.27 11.63
N ALA A 16 1.27 11.59 11.07
CA ALA A 16 0.46 12.14 9.99
C ALA A 16 -0.23 13.42 10.43
N THR A 17 -0.86 13.42 11.61
CA THR A 17 -1.49 14.62 12.21
C THR A 17 -0.49 15.75 12.44
N GLU A 18 0.68 15.46 13.01
CA GLU A 18 1.77 16.44 13.19
C GLU A 18 2.24 17.05 11.87
N SER A 19 2.17 16.28 10.80
CA SER A 19 2.59 16.68 9.45
C SER A 19 1.44 17.26 8.60
N GLU A 20 0.28 17.52 9.19
CA GLU A 20 -0.94 18.01 8.52
C GLU A 20 -1.40 17.12 7.36
N LEU A 21 -1.18 15.80 7.48
CA LEU A 21 -1.60 14.80 6.53
C LEU A 21 -2.74 13.94 7.09
N HIS A 22 -3.60 13.45 6.21
CA HIS A 22 -4.46 12.33 6.54
C HIS A 22 -3.65 11.04 6.68
N GLU A 23 -4.07 10.14 7.56
CA GLU A 23 -3.41 8.83 7.76
C GLU A 23 -3.25 8.05 6.44
N THR A 24 -4.27 8.07 5.59
CA THR A 24 -4.24 7.40 4.28
C THR A 24 -3.21 8.03 3.35
N ASP A 25 -3.05 9.36 3.37
CA ASP A 25 -2.06 10.08 2.56
C ASP A 25 -0.64 9.74 3.00
N PHE A 26 -0.40 9.69 4.31
CA PHE A 26 0.88 9.27 4.84
C PHE A 26 1.23 7.83 4.44
N ARG A 27 0.26 6.90 4.54
CA ARG A 27 0.45 5.51 4.10
C ARG A 27 0.76 5.42 2.61
N ALA A 28 0.04 6.17 1.78
CA ALA A 28 0.28 6.22 0.34
C ALA A 28 1.66 6.78 0.00
N LEU A 29 2.05 7.88 0.63
CA LEU A 29 3.38 8.47 0.45
C LEU A 29 4.49 7.50 0.89
N ALA A 30 4.32 6.79 2.01
CA ALA A 30 5.26 5.78 2.47
C ALA A 30 5.43 4.65 1.45
N VAL A 31 4.34 4.12 0.88
CA VAL A 31 4.39 3.09 -0.17
C VAL A 31 5.16 3.58 -1.40
N ILE A 32 4.89 4.80 -1.86
CA ILE A 32 5.58 5.40 -3.02
C ILE A 32 7.07 5.61 -2.73
N CYS A 33 7.42 6.07 -1.54
CA CYS A 33 8.81 6.28 -1.13
C CYS A 33 9.61 4.97 -1.01
N MET A 34 9.00 3.93 -0.43
CA MET A 34 9.65 2.62 -0.25
C MET A 34 9.87 1.91 -1.59
N ALA A 35 8.91 1.95 -2.50
CA ALA A 35 9.06 1.35 -3.82
C ALA A 35 10.19 2.01 -4.63
N ALA A 36 10.34 3.33 -4.53
CA ALA A 36 11.44 4.05 -5.19
C ALA A 36 12.83 3.62 -4.68
N SER A 37 12.94 3.07 -3.48
CA SER A 37 14.19 2.59 -2.90
C SER A 37 14.63 1.23 -3.47
N VAL A 38 13.71 0.46 -4.07
CA VAL A 38 13.97 -0.84 -4.72
C VAL A 38 13.81 -0.78 -6.24
N GLN A 39 13.99 0.39 -6.84
CA GLN A 39 13.84 0.66 -8.28
C GLN A 39 12.46 0.26 -8.86
N GLY A 40 11.44 0.20 -8.02
CA GLY A 40 10.08 -0.10 -8.42
C GLY A 40 9.30 1.16 -8.81
N HIS A 41 8.48 1.05 -9.86
CA HIS A 41 7.50 2.07 -10.20
C HIS A 41 6.16 1.77 -9.52
N VAL A 42 5.55 2.77 -8.89
CA VAL A 42 4.20 2.66 -8.33
C VAL A 42 3.23 3.34 -9.29
N THR A 43 2.27 2.56 -9.78
CA THR A 43 1.11 3.11 -10.50
C THR A 43 -0.05 3.32 -9.54
N PRO A 44 -1.08 4.13 -9.90
CA PRO A 44 -2.30 4.23 -9.12
C PRO A 44 -2.96 2.88 -8.82
N ALA A 45 -2.92 1.93 -9.76
CA ALA A 45 -3.48 0.58 -9.57
C ALA A 45 -2.72 -0.19 -8.47
N ILE A 46 -1.38 -0.23 -8.53
CA ILE A 46 -0.53 -0.86 -7.51
C ILE A 46 -0.76 -0.20 -6.14
N LEU A 47 -0.91 1.13 -6.10
CA LEU A 47 -1.19 1.84 -4.86
C LEU A 47 -2.55 1.44 -4.26
N GLY A 48 -3.58 1.30 -5.10
CA GLY A 48 -4.92 0.85 -4.71
C GLY A 48 -4.89 -0.55 -4.12
N GLU A 49 -4.25 -1.48 -4.78
CA GLU A 49 -4.08 -2.86 -4.32
C GLU A 49 -3.37 -2.92 -2.95
N ARG A 50 -2.21 -2.26 -2.82
CA ARG A 50 -1.43 -2.27 -1.57
C ARG A 50 -2.13 -1.63 -0.37
N LEU A 51 -3.03 -0.70 -0.61
CA LEU A 51 -3.75 0.01 0.44
C LEU A 51 -5.20 -0.43 0.59
N SER A 52 -5.67 -1.36 -0.25
CA SER A 52 -7.07 -1.80 -0.34
C SER A 52 -8.02 -0.62 -0.55
N LEU A 53 -7.69 0.24 -1.54
CA LEU A 53 -8.45 1.43 -1.89
C LEU A 53 -9.09 1.28 -3.27
N SER A 54 -10.31 1.79 -3.41
CA SER A 54 -10.96 1.93 -4.72
C SER A 54 -10.21 2.93 -5.62
N SER A 55 -10.39 2.83 -6.94
CA SER A 55 -9.78 3.74 -7.93
C SER A 55 -10.11 5.22 -7.64
N ALA A 56 -11.34 5.51 -7.23
CA ALA A 56 -11.77 6.86 -6.85
C ALA A 56 -11.01 7.36 -5.61
N ALA A 57 -10.87 6.52 -4.59
CA ALA A 57 -10.12 6.86 -3.38
C ALA A 57 -8.63 7.09 -3.66
N VAL A 58 -8.03 6.26 -4.52
CA VAL A 58 -6.64 6.44 -4.97
C VAL A 58 -6.47 7.78 -5.67
N THR A 59 -7.35 8.12 -6.61
CA THR A 59 -7.32 9.40 -7.33
C THR A 59 -7.35 10.56 -6.34
N TYR A 60 -8.25 10.53 -5.37
CA TYR A 60 -8.39 11.57 -4.37
C TYR A 60 -7.14 11.72 -3.47
N VAL A 61 -6.57 10.61 -3.02
CA VAL A 61 -5.33 10.58 -2.22
C VAL A 61 -4.16 11.16 -3.01
N VAL A 62 -3.97 10.71 -4.27
CA VAL A 62 -2.86 11.16 -5.12
C VAL A 62 -3.01 12.64 -5.48
N ASP A 63 -4.24 13.14 -5.66
CA ASP A 63 -4.49 14.57 -5.89
C ASP A 63 -4.15 15.43 -4.67
N ARG A 64 -4.47 14.98 -3.46
CA ARG A 64 -4.06 15.69 -2.24
C ARG A 64 -2.55 15.72 -2.08
N LEU A 65 -1.89 14.57 -2.26
CA LEU A 65 -0.42 14.49 -2.21
C LEU A 65 0.25 15.36 -3.28
N GLY A 66 -0.32 15.42 -4.48
CA GLY A 66 0.16 16.28 -5.56
C GLY A 66 0.02 17.76 -5.21
N ARG A 67 -1.16 18.19 -4.70
CA ARG A 67 -1.39 19.59 -4.24
C ARG A 67 -0.47 19.98 -3.08
N ALA A 68 -0.15 19.04 -2.20
CA ALA A 68 0.82 19.25 -1.13
C ALA A 68 2.28 19.27 -1.62
N GLY A 69 2.52 18.95 -2.90
CA GLY A 69 3.86 18.88 -3.51
C GLY A 69 4.70 17.71 -3.01
N LEU A 70 4.06 16.63 -2.55
CA LEU A 70 4.73 15.46 -1.98
C LEU A 70 4.94 14.33 -3.01
N VAL A 71 4.08 14.27 -4.04
CA VAL A 71 4.10 13.27 -5.11
C VAL A 71 3.88 13.95 -6.45
N GLU A 72 4.50 13.44 -7.49
CA GLU A 72 4.38 13.82 -8.89
C GLU A 72 3.80 12.69 -9.71
N ARG A 73 2.96 13.02 -10.70
CA ARG A 73 2.51 12.08 -11.73
C ARG A 73 3.37 12.24 -12.97
N LEU A 74 3.94 11.16 -13.44
CA LEU A 74 4.79 11.15 -14.64
C LEU A 74 4.29 10.09 -15.62
N PRO A 75 4.47 10.27 -16.92
CA PRO A 75 4.30 9.18 -17.87
C PRO A 75 5.32 8.07 -17.58
N ASP A 76 4.91 6.83 -17.75
CA ASP A 76 5.79 5.68 -17.62
C ASP A 76 6.81 5.71 -18.79
N PRO A 77 8.12 5.62 -18.51
CA PRO A 77 9.14 5.60 -19.57
C PRO A 77 9.03 4.44 -20.56
N GLN A 78 8.41 3.32 -20.13
CA GLN A 78 8.23 2.12 -20.96
C GLN A 78 6.88 2.09 -21.69
N ASP A 79 5.86 2.73 -21.11
CA ASP A 79 4.53 2.84 -21.71
C ASP A 79 3.92 4.20 -21.37
N GLY A 80 4.06 5.15 -22.27
CA GLY A 80 3.58 6.53 -22.08
C GLY A 80 2.07 6.68 -21.87
N ARG A 81 1.27 5.60 -22.05
CA ARG A 81 -0.15 5.57 -21.70
C ARG A 81 -0.40 5.35 -20.21
N ARG A 82 0.60 4.86 -19.49
CA ARG A 82 0.55 4.59 -18.06
C ARG A 82 1.11 5.77 -17.27
N VAL A 83 0.54 5.99 -16.09
CA VAL A 83 1.01 7.00 -15.14
C VAL A 83 1.76 6.29 -14.02
N ILE A 84 2.94 6.78 -13.71
CA ILE A 84 3.69 6.39 -12.51
C ILE A 84 3.67 7.50 -11.47
N LEU A 85 3.70 7.10 -10.21
CA LEU A 85 3.75 7.99 -9.06
C LEU A 85 5.19 8.07 -8.57
N ARG A 86 5.73 9.29 -8.56
CA ARG A 86 7.08 9.57 -8.08
C ARG A 86 7.02 10.45 -6.85
N ARG A 87 7.78 10.10 -5.82
CA ARG A 87 8.00 10.96 -4.66
C ARG A 87 8.74 12.23 -5.09
N SER A 88 8.33 13.38 -4.61
CA SER A 88 9.12 14.60 -4.67
C SER A 88 10.23 14.60 -3.61
N GLU A 89 11.15 15.56 -3.67
CA GLU A 89 12.15 15.76 -2.63
C GLU A 89 11.50 16.11 -1.28
N LYS A 90 10.44 16.90 -1.28
CA LYS A 90 9.64 17.21 -0.08
C LYS A 90 9.01 15.94 0.52
N GLY A 91 8.43 15.07 -0.33
CA GLY A 91 7.85 13.80 0.09
C GLY A 91 8.90 12.85 0.66
N ARG A 92 10.06 12.74 0.01
CA ARG A 92 11.20 11.97 0.51
C ARG A 92 11.64 12.45 1.90
N SER A 93 11.85 13.74 2.04
CA SER A 93 12.32 14.35 3.29
C SER A 93 11.34 14.13 4.45
N LEU A 94 10.02 14.21 4.18
CA LEU A 94 9.00 13.96 5.18
C LEU A 94 9.01 12.50 5.67
N ILE A 95 9.11 11.55 4.75
CA ILE A 95 9.14 10.12 5.10
C ILE A 95 10.45 9.75 5.79
N SER A 96 11.60 10.26 5.31
CA SER A 96 12.89 10.05 5.99
C SER A 96 12.83 10.52 7.44
N ARG A 97 12.32 11.71 7.71
CA ARG A 97 12.19 12.24 9.08
C ARG A 97 11.39 11.32 10.01
N PHE A 98 10.35 10.65 9.50
CA PHE A 98 9.59 9.68 10.28
C PHE A 98 10.44 8.45 10.60
N PHE A 99 11.07 7.86 9.58
CA PHE A 99 11.81 6.61 9.75
C PHE A 99 13.11 6.83 10.54
N ASP A 100 13.84 7.93 10.33
CA ASP A 100 15.08 8.25 11.04
C ASP A 100 14.81 8.39 12.55
N ARG A 101 13.72 9.07 12.93
CA ARG A 101 13.33 9.17 14.35
C ARG A 101 12.91 7.82 14.93
N ALA A 102 12.13 7.04 14.18
CA ALA A 102 11.72 5.71 14.63
C ALA A 102 12.92 4.78 14.78
N GLU A 103 13.87 4.81 13.85
CA GLU A 103 15.09 4.02 13.88
C GLU A 103 15.94 4.36 15.11
N GLN A 104 16.11 5.64 15.45
CA GLN A 104 16.86 6.05 16.64
C GLN A 104 16.24 5.46 17.91
N HIS A 105 14.92 5.53 18.07
CA HIS A 105 14.24 4.91 19.21
C HIS A 105 14.35 3.37 19.22
N HIS A 106 14.38 2.73 18.04
CA HIS A 106 14.60 1.29 17.95
C HIS A 106 16.02 0.91 18.35
N GLN A 107 17.02 1.65 17.89
CA GLN A 107 18.43 1.44 18.28
C GLN A 107 18.62 1.56 19.79
N ASP A 108 18.07 2.60 20.41
CA ASP A 108 18.12 2.80 21.85
C ASP A 108 17.47 1.63 22.61
N ALA A 109 16.32 1.13 22.12
CA ALA A 109 15.59 0.04 22.74
C ALA A 109 16.26 -1.34 22.55
N LEU A 110 17.13 -1.49 21.55
CA LEU A 110 17.82 -2.73 21.23
C LEU A 110 19.27 -2.80 21.76
N THR A 111 19.70 -1.80 22.53
CA THR A 111 21.09 -1.70 23.02
C THR A 111 21.56 -2.92 23.84
N ASP A 112 20.63 -3.60 24.53
CA ASP A 112 20.94 -4.76 25.38
C ASP A 112 20.97 -6.08 24.59
N PHE A 113 20.71 -6.06 23.27
CA PHE A 113 20.70 -7.24 22.42
C PHE A 113 21.94 -7.27 21.54
N ASP A 114 22.55 -8.44 21.40
CA ASP A 114 23.67 -8.66 20.49
C ASP A 114 23.20 -8.89 19.04
N ASP A 115 24.14 -8.84 18.11
CA ASP A 115 23.87 -8.98 16.67
C ASP A 115 23.23 -10.35 16.31
N GLU A 116 23.56 -11.42 17.03
CA GLU A 116 23.01 -12.76 16.80
C GLU A 116 21.53 -12.82 17.23
N GLN A 117 21.21 -12.23 18.37
CA GLN A 117 19.84 -12.12 18.85
C GLN A 117 18.98 -11.28 17.93
N ILE A 118 19.50 -10.14 17.45
CA ILE A 118 18.80 -9.27 16.48
C ILE A 118 18.60 -9.99 15.16
N ALA A 119 19.62 -10.68 14.63
CA ALA A 119 19.51 -11.45 13.41
C ALA A 119 18.50 -12.59 13.51
N THR A 120 18.43 -13.25 14.67
CA THR A 120 17.46 -14.32 14.94
C THR A 120 16.05 -13.76 14.99
N ALA A 121 15.83 -12.66 15.71
CA ALA A 121 14.54 -11.98 15.77
C ALA A 121 14.06 -11.52 14.38
N ALA A 122 14.95 -10.98 13.55
CA ALA A 122 14.65 -10.58 12.17
C ALA A 122 14.18 -11.78 11.31
N LYS A 123 14.86 -12.95 11.43
CA LYS A 123 14.44 -14.18 10.73
C LYS A 123 13.04 -14.64 11.16
N VAL A 124 12.78 -14.63 12.47
CA VAL A 124 11.46 -15.00 13.01
C VAL A 124 10.38 -14.06 12.51
N LEU A 125 10.59 -12.75 12.57
CA LEU A 125 9.63 -11.75 12.10
C LEU A 125 9.37 -11.89 10.59
N LYS A 126 10.41 -12.17 9.80
CA LYS A 126 10.28 -12.44 8.37
C LYS A 126 9.39 -13.66 8.12
N ALA A 127 9.66 -14.78 8.77
CA ALA A 127 8.87 -16.01 8.61
C ALA A 127 7.40 -15.80 9.02
N VAL A 128 7.14 -15.08 10.10
CA VAL A 128 5.77 -14.72 10.51
C VAL A 128 5.08 -13.86 9.45
N ASN A 129 5.77 -12.88 8.89
CA ASN A 129 5.21 -12.02 7.83
C ASN A 129 4.90 -12.82 6.55
N GLU A 130 5.78 -13.74 6.15
CA GLU A 130 5.55 -14.64 5.01
C GLU A 130 4.31 -15.52 5.24
N GLY A 131 4.10 -16.04 6.45
CA GLY A 131 2.89 -16.79 6.81
C GLY A 131 1.61 -15.95 6.74
N ILE A 132 1.67 -14.68 7.16
CA ILE A 132 0.52 -13.76 7.04
C ILE A 132 0.20 -13.48 5.57
N LEU A 133 1.21 -13.26 4.73
CA LEU A 133 1.03 -13.03 3.30
C LEU A 133 0.43 -14.26 2.61
N ALA A 134 0.92 -15.45 2.91
CA ALA A 134 0.39 -16.69 2.37
C ALA A 134 -1.10 -16.89 2.72
N TYR A 135 -1.49 -16.61 3.97
CA TYR A 135 -2.89 -16.68 4.39
C TYR A 135 -3.77 -15.61 3.71
N HIS A 136 -3.25 -14.40 3.55
CA HIS A 136 -3.94 -13.35 2.79
C HIS A 136 -4.20 -13.76 1.34
N ASP A 137 -3.22 -14.39 0.68
CA ASP A 137 -3.35 -14.85 -0.71
C ASP A 137 -4.34 -16.04 -0.84
N GLU A 138 -4.41 -16.89 0.18
CA GLU A 138 -5.41 -17.95 0.28
C GLU A 138 -6.82 -17.36 0.35
N LEU A 139 -7.06 -16.42 1.28
CA LEU A 139 -8.35 -15.74 1.42
C LEU A 139 -8.78 -15.03 0.14
N ASN A 140 -7.87 -14.37 -0.56
CA ASN A 140 -8.18 -13.68 -1.81
C ASN A 140 -8.54 -14.66 -2.96
N ARG A 141 -7.99 -15.85 -2.95
CA ARG A 141 -8.36 -16.90 -3.92
C ARG A 141 -9.75 -17.45 -3.66
N ASP A 142 -10.12 -17.62 -2.40
CA ASP A 142 -11.43 -18.14 -2.00
C ASP A 142 -12.58 -17.14 -2.24
N VAL A 143 -12.29 -15.84 -2.20
CA VAL A 143 -13.28 -14.76 -2.42
C VAL A 143 -13.52 -14.49 -3.91
N ARG A 144 -12.56 -14.76 -4.79
CA ARG A 144 -12.63 -14.43 -6.20
C ARG A 144 -13.52 -15.35 -7.08
N PRO A 145 -13.68 -16.67 -6.84
CA PRO A 145 -14.52 -17.51 -7.67
C PRO A 145 -16.01 -17.19 -7.58
N ALA A 146 -16.51 -16.75 -6.43
CA ALA A 146 -17.93 -16.48 -6.25
C ALA A 146 -18.45 -15.23 -6.99
N SER A 147 -17.59 -14.22 -7.21
CA SER A 147 -17.97 -13.01 -7.93
C SER A 147 -17.89 -13.17 -9.46
N SER A 148 -16.98 -14.01 -9.95
CA SER A 148 -16.79 -14.25 -11.39
C SER A 148 -17.86 -15.18 -11.98
N GLU A 149 -18.39 -16.12 -11.19
CA GLU A 149 -19.49 -16.98 -11.60
C GLU A 149 -20.82 -16.25 -11.59
N ALA A 150 -21.06 -15.37 -10.63
CA ALA A 150 -22.26 -14.55 -10.55
C ALA A 150 -22.35 -13.48 -11.64
N GLU A 151 -21.22 -12.90 -12.07
CA GLU A 151 -21.16 -11.96 -13.20
C GLU A 151 -21.34 -12.70 -14.55
N ALA A 152 -20.83 -13.92 -14.68
CA ALA A 152 -21.02 -14.73 -15.89
C ALA A 152 -22.44 -15.28 -16.03
N GLU A 153 -23.13 -15.59 -14.94
CA GLU A 153 -24.54 -15.99 -14.95
C GLU A 153 -25.47 -14.80 -15.25
N ALA A 154 -25.17 -13.61 -14.74
CA ALA A 154 -25.94 -12.40 -15.02
C ALA A 154 -25.84 -11.96 -16.50
N ASP A 155 -24.66 -12.05 -17.11
CA ASP A 155 -24.46 -11.72 -18.53
C ASP A 155 -25.13 -12.76 -19.45
N ALA A 156 -25.25 -14.04 -19.05
CA ALA A 156 -25.91 -15.07 -19.81
C ALA A 156 -27.46 -14.95 -19.77
N GLU A 157 -28.02 -14.47 -18.68
CA GLU A 157 -29.48 -14.25 -18.57
C GLU A 157 -29.93 -13.02 -19.40
N ASP A 158 -29.10 -11.97 -19.52
CA ASP A 158 -29.39 -10.78 -20.35
C ASP A 158 -29.32 -11.07 -21.85
N GLU A 159 -28.49 -12.01 -22.32
CA GLU A 159 -28.44 -12.41 -23.73
C GLU A 159 -29.67 -13.23 -24.13
N ASP A 160 -30.19 -14.09 -23.26
CA ASP A 160 -31.36 -14.96 -23.57
C ASP A 160 -32.68 -14.16 -23.59
N GLU A 161 -32.83 -13.10 -22.75
CA GLU A 161 -33.99 -12.21 -22.84
C GLU A 161 -33.98 -11.33 -24.09
N SER A 162 -32.80 -10.94 -24.60
CA SER A 162 -32.66 -10.14 -25.83
C SER A 162 -33.01 -10.91 -27.11
N GLU A 163 -32.77 -12.22 -27.16
CA GLU A 163 -33.15 -13.07 -28.32
C GLU A 163 -34.65 -13.38 -28.31
N ALA A 164 -35.30 -13.49 -27.16
CA ALA A 164 -36.71 -13.76 -27.01
C ALA A 164 -37.62 -12.58 -27.45
N GLU A 165 -37.14 -11.34 -27.33
CA GLU A 165 -37.88 -10.12 -27.71
C GLU A 165 -37.78 -9.78 -29.22
N SER A 166 -36.88 -10.45 -29.97
CA SER A 166 -36.64 -10.25 -31.43
C SER A 166 -37.33 -11.24 -32.35
N ALA A 167 -38.08 -12.20 -31.80
CA ALA A 167 -38.81 -13.24 -32.56
C ALA A 167 -40.33 -13.01 -32.53
#